data_d254789818da024709c9358f39c8aa7a
#
_entry.id   d254789818da024709c9358f39c8aa7a
#
_cell.length_a   1.000
_cell.length_b   1.000
_cell.length_c   1.000
_cell.angle_alpha   90.00
_cell.angle_beta   90.00
_cell.angle_gamma   90.00
#
_symmetry.space_group_name_H-M   'P 1'
#
loop_
_entity.id
_entity.type
_entity.pdbx_description
1 polymer ?
#
loop_
_entity_poly.entity_id
_entity_poly.type
_entity_poly.pdbx_seq_one_letter_code
_entity_poly.pdbx_strand_id
1 'polypeptide(L)'
;HSNGVLSRIRPHSIDEHKLPGLRGRGAMLVELPTSREPLLICIMHLALGKRARRLQLAYISEWVKEYSQLVVMGDFNCGTDSQELNDLVDSTHLKLPIEDLKTFPSWKPNRKFDHILISESLSLQKTHVLEHTHSDHLPICVEIQLPRDVYLER
;
A
#
# COMPACT_ATOMS: atom_id res chain seq x y z
N HIS A 1 -12.84 -8.97 7.99
CA HIS A 1 -11.46 -8.46 7.90
C HIS A 1 -11.50 -6.95 7.99
N SER A 2 -10.64 -6.34 8.79
CA SER A 2 -10.47 -4.89 8.94
C SER A 2 -8.99 -4.55 8.82
N ASN A 3 -8.71 -3.38 8.25
CA ASN A 3 -7.38 -2.79 8.28
C ASN A 3 -7.20 -2.04 9.61
N GLY A 4 -5.96 -1.81 10.00
CA GLY A 4 -5.62 -1.05 11.19
C GLY A 4 -4.30 -0.31 11.01
N VAL A 5 -4.13 0.79 11.74
CA VAL A 5 -2.91 1.58 11.75
C VAL A 5 -2.48 1.89 13.17
N LEU A 6 -1.17 1.82 13.39
CA LEU A 6 -0.52 2.38 14.57
C LEU A 6 0.48 3.43 14.09
N SER A 7 0.39 4.64 14.61
CA SER A 7 1.24 5.76 14.20
C SER A 7 1.81 6.49 15.40
N ARG A 8 3.07 6.92 15.31
CA ARG A 8 3.69 7.86 16.26
C ARG A 8 3.36 9.31 15.93
N ILE A 9 2.89 9.56 14.71
CA ILE A 9 2.46 10.88 14.24
C ILE A 9 0.95 10.86 14.23
N ARG A 10 0.33 11.88 14.79
CA ARG A 10 -1.13 12.01 14.75
C ARG A 10 -1.60 12.23 13.33
N PRO A 11 -2.43 11.34 12.76
CA PRO A 11 -3.00 11.57 11.45
C PRO A 11 -3.88 12.82 11.43
N HIS A 12 -3.89 13.53 10.32
CA HIS A 12 -4.85 14.62 10.07
C HIS A 12 -6.26 14.04 9.86
N SER A 13 -6.37 13.00 9.06
CA SER A 13 -7.62 12.26 8.84
C SER A 13 -7.37 10.76 8.69
N ILE A 14 -8.41 9.98 8.97
CA ILE A 14 -8.47 8.53 8.71
C ILE A 14 -9.84 8.24 8.14
N ASP A 15 -9.90 7.75 6.90
CA ASP A 15 -11.12 7.41 6.19
C ASP A 15 -11.13 5.93 5.82
N GLU A 16 -12.22 5.25 6.15
CA GLU A 16 -12.43 3.84 5.82
C GLU A 16 -13.40 3.68 4.66
N HIS A 17 -12.99 2.96 3.65
CA HIS A 17 -13.76 2.71 2.45
C HIS A 17 -14.03 1.23 2.24
N LYS A 18 -15.28 0.88 2.00
CA LYS A 18 -15.65 -0.46 1.53
C LYS A 18 -15.28 -0.58 0.07
N LEU A 19 -14.53 -1.60 -0.26
CA LEU A 19 -14.17 -1.89 -1.65
C LEU A 19 -15.31 -2.60 -2.39
N PRO A 20 -15.48 -2.37 -3.69
CA PRO A 20 -16.52 -3.01 -4.50
C PRO A 20 -16.33 -4.53 -4.55
N GLY A 21 -17.44 -5.26 -4.76
CA GLY A 21 -17.47 -6.71 -4.89
C GLY A 21 -17.80 -7.42 -3.59
N LEU A 22 -17.01 -8.42 -3.20
CA LEU A 22 -17.30 -9.27 -2.04
C LEU A 22 -17.21 -8.50 -0.71
N ARG A 23 -18.11 -8.84 0.22
CA ARG A 23 -18.12 -8.29 1.59
C ARG A 23 -16.80 -8.57 2.30
N GLY A 24 -16.41 -7.68 3.21
CA GLY A 24 -15.24 -7.84 4.07
C GLY A 24 -13.91 -7.38 3.44
N ARG A 25 -13.95 -6.65 2.34
CA ARG A 25 -12.78 -6.00 1.75
C ARG A 25 -12.90 -4.49 1.89
N GLY A 26 -11.81 -3.85 2.28
CA GLY A 26 -11.76 -2.40 2.52
C GLY A 26 -10.39 -1.82 2.29
N ALA A 27 -10.37 -0.50 2.13
CA ALA A 27 -9.16 0.31 2.17
C ALA A 27 -9.30 1.37 3.26
N MET A 28 -8.18 1.71 3.89
CA MET A 28 -8.07 2.78 4.88
C MET A 28 -7.14 3.84 4.30
N LEU A 29 -7.60 5.07 4.23
CA LEU A 29 -6.81 6.22 3.84
C LEU A 29 -6.39 6.98 5.10
N VAL A 30 -5.10 7.17 5.27
CA VAL A 30 -4.50 7.87 6.42
C VAL A 30 -3.69 9.03 5.90
N GLU A 31 -4.10 10.25 6.23
CA GLU A 31 -3.36 11.45 5.91
C GLU A 31 -2.43 11.83 7.06
N LEU A 32 -1.14 11.83 6.81
CA LEU A 32 -0.15 12.35 7.73
C LEU A 32 0.19 13.81 7.36
N PRO A 33 0.18 14.73 8.34
CA PRO A 33 0.49 16.12 8.09
C PRO A 33 1.97 16.28 7.73
N THR A 34 2.23 17.09 6.71
CA THR A 34 3.58 17.53 6.33
C THR A 34 3.63 19.05 6.22
N SER A 35 4.82 19.59 6.13
CA SER A 35 5.06 21.05 5.92
C SER A 35 4.52 21.57 4.59
N ARG A 36 4.05 20.69 3.71
CA ARG A 36 3.44 21.02 2.41
C ARG A 36 2.17 20.20 2.19
N GLU A 37 2.09 19.45 1.10
CA GLU A 37 0.97 18.54 0.83
C GLU A 37 1.04 17.29 1.71
N PRO A 38 -0.10 16.80 2.21
CA PRO A 38 -0.11 15.64 3.11
C PRO A 38 0.49 14.40 2.45
N LEU A 39 1.10 13.54 3.27
CA LEU A 39 1.46 12.19 2.86
C LEU A 39 0.24 11.29 3.07
N LEU A 40 -0.33 10.81 1.97
CA LEU A 40 -1.40 9.82 2.01
C LEU A 40 -0.84 8.41 2.10
N ILE A 41 -1.34 7.64 3.05
CA ILE A 41 -1.07 6.20 3.16
C ILE A 41 -2.38 5.46 2.92
N CYS A 42 -2.45 4.66 1.86
CA CYS A 42 -3.57 3.79 1.54
C CYS A 42 -3.22 2.36 1.94
N ILE A 43 -3.94 1.83 2.93
CA ILE A 43 -3.76 0.46 3.44
C ILE A 43 -4.94 -0.37 2.98
N MET A 44 -4.69 -1.51 2.32
CA MET A 44 -5.77 -2.33 1.76
C MET A 44 -5.53 -3.82 1.88
N HIS A 45 -6.62 -4.58 1.78
CA HIS A 45 -6.60 -6.01 1.62
C HIS A 45 -7.59 -6.39 0.51
N LEU A 46 -7.07 -6.77 -0.65
CA LEU A 46 -7.86 -7.02 -1.86
C LEU A 46 -8.48 -8.42 -1.88
N ALA A 47 -9.42 -8.61 -2.79
CA ALA A 47 -10.07 -9.90 -3.01
C ALA A 47 -9.13 -10.93 -3.66
N LEU A 48 -9.41 -12.23 -3.43
CA LEU A 48 -8.66 -13.34 -4.04
C LEU A 48 -8.87 -13.44 -5.56
N GLY A 49 -10.05 -13.05 -6.05
CA GLY A 49 -10.41 -13.20 -7.47
C GLY A 49 -9.96 -12.01 -8.31
N LYS A 50 -9.29 -12.27 -9.45
CA LYS A 50 -8.77 -11.27 -10.40
C LYS A 50 -9.79 -10.20 -10.80
N ARG A 51 -11.03 -10.60 -11.15
CA ARG A 51 -12.08 -9.65 -11.56
C ARG A 51 -12.43 -8.66 -10.44
N ALA A 52 -12.54 -9.16 -9.20
CA ALA A 52 -12.85 -8.30 -8.05
C ALA A 52 -11.66 -7.36 -7.73
N ARG A 53 -10.41 -7.86 -7.76
CA ARG A 53 -9.21 -7.03 -7.56
C ARG A 53 -9.14 -5.90 -8.59
N ARG A 54 -9.39 -6.20 -9.86
CA ARG A 54 -9.38 -5.18 -10.92
C ARG A 54 -10.37 -4.05 -10.64
N LEU A 55 -11.59 -4.39 -10.22
CA LEU A 55 -12.59 -3.38 -9.82
C LEU A 55 -12.15 -2.59 -8.59
N GLN A 56 -11.55 -3.27 -7.61
CA GLN A 56 -11.07 -2.65 -6.37
C GLN A 56 -9.91 -1.70 -6.62
N LEU A 57 -8.93 -2.09 -7.43
CA LEU A 57 -7.79 -1.24 -7.79
C LEU A 57 -8.21 -0.05 -8.65
N ALA A 58 -9.11 -0.23 -9.62
CA ALA A 58 -9.68 0.87 -10.39
C ALA A 58 -10.43 1.87 -9.48
N TYR A 59 -11.14 1.38 -8.47
CA TYR A 59 -11.82 2.23 -7.49
C TYR A 59 -10.83 3.00 -6.61
N ILE A 60 -9.75 2.34 -6.15
CA ILE A 60 -8.68 2.96 -5.36
C ILE A 60 -7.94 4.02 -6.20
N SER A 61 -7.63 3.75 -7.46
CA SER A 61 -6.90 4.68 -8.32
C SER A 61 -7.60 6.04 -8.42
N GLU A 62 -8.93 6.07 -8.44
CA GLU A 62 -9.70 7.32 -8.49
C GLU A 62 -9.53 8.19 -7.24
N TRP A 63 -9.24 7.60 -6.08
CA TRP A 63 -9.01 8.38 -4.86
C TRP A 63 -7.57 8.87 -4.74
N VAL A 64 -6.62 8.03 -5.17
CA VAL A 64 -5.21 8.27 -4.87
C VAL A 64 -4.49 9.08 -5.94
N LYS A 65 -5.02 9.14 -7.16
CA LYS A 65 -4.37 9.81 -8.31
C LYS A 65 -4.09 11.31 -8.11
N GLU A 66 -4.84 11.97 -7.23
CA GLU A 66 -4.70 13.41 -6.96
C GLU A 66 -3.60 13.72 -5.94
N TYR A 67 -3.04 12.70 -5.26
CA TYR A 67 -2.02 12.89 -4.23
C TYR A 67 -0.62 12.78 -4.82
N SER A 68 0.19 13.82 -4.64
CA SER A 68 1.59 13.84 -5.08
C SER A 68 2.52 13.03 -4.18
N GLN A 69 2.17 12.90 -2.88
CA GLN A 69 2.91 12.14 -1.87
C GLN A 69 2.04 10.97 -1.39
N LEU A 70 2.30 9.78 -1.92
CA LEU A 70 1.42 8.63 -1.75
C LEU A 70 2.20 7.34 -1.48
N VAL A 71 1.72 6.57 -0.51
CA VAL A 71 2.11 5.18 -0.27
C VAL A 71 0.86 4.31 -0.35
N VAL A 72 0.86 3.29 -1.20
CA VAL A 72 -0.20 2.28 -1.26
C VAL A 72 0.38 0.95 -0.84
N MET A 73 -0.18 0.32 0.19
CA MET A 73 0.38 -0.91 0.74
C MET A 73 -0.68 -1.89 1.25
N GLY A 74 -0.32 -3.15 1.32
CA GLY A 74 -1.15 -4.20 1.89
C GLY A 74 -1.05 -5.52 1.13
N ASP A 75 -2.01 -6.40 1.40
CA ASP A 75 -2.17 -7.67 0.70
C ASP A 75 -3.01 -7.48 -0.57
N PHE A 76 -2.31 -7.48 -1.70
CA PHE A 76 -2.94 -7.34 -3.03
C PHE A 76 -3.50 -8.65 -3.56
N ASN A 77 -3.16 -9.78 -2.94
CA ASN A 77 -3.55 -11.12 -3.40
C ASN A 77 -3.17 -11.42 -4.86
N CYS A 78 -2.15 -10.75 -5.39
CA CYS A 78 -1.62 -10.98 -6.74
C CYS A 78 -0.12 -10.69 -6.80
N GLY A 79 0.56 -11.26 -7.78
CA GLY A 79 1.98 -11.02 -8.00
C GLY A 79 2.25 -9.71 -8.74
N THR A 80 3.53 -9.36 -8.81
CA THR A 80 4.02 -8.15 -9.51
C THR A 80 3.78 -8.17 -11.03
N ASP A 81 3.57 -9.36 -11.60
CA ASP A 81 3.28 -9.59 -13.01
C ASP A 81 1.79 -9.52 -13.37
N SER A 82 0.93 -9.20 -12.40
CA SER A 82 -0.50 -9.14 -12.63
C SER A 82 -0.91 -7.89 -13.42
N GLN A 83 -1.81 -8.09 -14.39
CA GLN A 83 -2.30 -6.99 -15.22
C GLN A 83 -2.99 -5.89 -14.39
N GLU A 84 -3.76 -6.29 -13.37
CA GLU A 84 -4.47 -5.34 -12.51
C GLU A 84 -3.54 -4.44 -11.69
N LEU A 85 -2.35 -4.93 -11.31
CA LEU A 85 -1.34 -4.12 -10.63
C LEU A 85 -0.66 -3.17 -11.62
N ASN A 86 -0.35 -3.66 -12.83
CA ASN A 86 0.20 -2.83 -13.89
C ASN A 86 -0.79 -1.72 -14.28
N ASP A 87 -2.08 -2.04 -14.43
CA ASP A 87 -3.14 -1.06 -14.71
C ASP A 87 -3.18 0.06 -13.63
N LEU A 88 -2.97 -0.27 -12.34
CA LEU A 88 -2.87 0.71 -11.28
C LEU A 88 -1.65 1.60 -11.43
N VAL A 89 -0.47 1.02 -11.65
CA VAL A 89 0.79 1.78 -11.85
C VAL A 89 0.67 2.71 -13.06
N ASP A 90 0.14 2.22 -14.18
CA ASP A 90 -0.01 3.00 -15.41
C ASP A 90 -1.03 4.14 -15.28
N SER A 91 -2.04 3.98 -14.42
CA SER A 91 -3.11 4.99 -14.21
C SER A 91 -2.81 5.99 -13.09
N THR A 92 -1.70 5.85 -12.39
CA THR A 92 -1.30 6.69 -11.25
C THR A 92 0.17 7.09 -11.38
N HIS A 93 0.63 7.98 -10.48
CA HIS A 93 2.06 8.32 -10.34
C HIS A 93 2.80 7.38 -9.38
N LEU A 94 2.31 6.15 -9.25
CA LEU A 94 2.91 5.12 -8.40
C LEU A 94 3.99 4.34 -9.15
N LYS A 95 4.99 3.94 -8.40
CA LYS A 95 5.99 2.95 -8.84
C LYS A 95 6.04 1.80 -7.84
N LEU A 96 6.40 0.63 -8.31
CA LEU A 96 6.68 -0.53 -7.49
C LEU A 96 8.20 -0.62 -7.28
N PRO A 97 8.74 -0.06 -6.19
CA PRO A 97 10.19 0.03 -6.00
C PRO A 97 10.84 -1.30 -5.62
N ILE A 98 10.00 -2.30 -5.29
CA ILE A 98 10.47 -3.59 -4.77
C ILE A 98 9.69 -4.71 -5.45
N GLU A 99 10.39 -5.54 -6.20
CA GLU A 99 9.76 -6.55 -7.05
C GLU A 99 9.79 -7.98 -6.45
N ASP A 100 10.70 -8.29 -5.53
CA ASP A 100 10.93 -9.67 -5.07
C ASP A 100 10.75 -9.89 -3.56
N LEU A 101 9.66 -9.38 -3.00
CA LEU A 101 9.29 -9.64 -1.61
C LEU A 101 8.39 -10.88 -1.51
N LYS A 102 8.98 -12.01 -1.15
CA LYS A 102 8.21 -13.23 -0.85
C LYS A 102 7.80 -13.21 0.61
N THR A 103 6.51 -13.16 0.86
CA THR A 103 5.95 -13.01 2.20
C THR A 103 5.04 -14.16 2.59
N PHE A 104 4.50 -14.91 1.62
CA PHE A 104 3.50 -15.96 1.85
C PHE A 104 3.94 -17.31 1.28
N PRO A 105 3.65 -18.45 1.95
CA PRO A 105 3.31 -18.51 3.37
C PRO A 105 4.55 -18.26 4.25
N SER A 106 4.39 -17.69 5.43
CA SER A 106 5.46 -17.21 6.29
C SER A 106 6.51 -18.30 6.65
N TRP A 107 6.10 -19.57 6.75
CA TRP A 107 7.00 -20.70 7.06
C TRP A 107 7.80 -21.24 5.86
N LYS A 108 7.44 -20.84 4.63
CA LYS A 108 8.18 -21.16 3.38
C LYS A 108 7.81 -20.15 2.30
N PRO A 109 8.27 -18.89 2.37
CA PRO A 109 7.84 -17.83 1.49
C PRO A 109 8.19 -18.13 0.03
N ASN A 110 7.18 -18.17 -0.82
CA ASN A 110 7.33 -18.39 -2.26
C ASN A 110 6.38 -17.54 -3.12
N ARG A 111 5.49 -16.76 -2.49
CA ARG A 111 4.55 -15.87 -3.17
C ARG A 111 4.70 -14.43 -2.73
N LYS A 112 4.46 -13.53 -3.67
CA LYS A 112 4.60 -12.07 -3.56
C LYS A 112 3.20 -11.46 -3.63
N PHE A 113 2.47 -11.48 -2.51
CA PHE A 113 1.11 -10.96 -2.43
C PHE A 113 1.03 -9.60 -1.75
N ASP A 114 2.03 -9.30 -0.94
CA ASP A 114 2.12 -8.07 -0.20
C ASP A 114 3.01 -7.09 -0.95
N HIS A 115 2.49 -5.91 -1.26
CA HIS A 115 3.19 -4.89 -2.01
C HIS A 115 3.18 -3.55 -1.29
N ILE A 116 4.20 -2.74 -1.57
CA ILE A 116 4.29 -1.34 -1.18
C ILE A 116 4.66 -0.55 -2.42
N LEU A 117 3.73 0.28 -2.89
CA LEU A 117 3.91 1.20 -3.98
C LEU A 117 4.09 2.60 -3.41
N ILE A 118 4.94 3.39 -4.01
CA ILE A 118 5.19 4.78 -3.61
C ILE A 118 5.09 5.70 -4.82
N SER A 119 4.67 6.94 -4.59
CA SER A 119 4.69 7.97 -5.64
C SER A 119 6.11 8.30 -6.08
N GLU A 120 6.26 8.82 -7.29
CA GLU A 120 7.56 9.18 -7.86
C GLU A 120 8.32 10.22 -7.04
N SER A 121 7.60 11.08 -6.30
CA SER A 121 8.16 12.09 -5.40
C SER A 121 8.89 11.50 -4.19
N LEU A 122 8.60 10.24 -3.83
CA LEU A 122 9.19 9.54 -2.69
C LEU A 122 10.38 8.68 -3.14
N SER A 123 11.36 8.52 -2.25
CA SER A 123 12.51 7.66 -2.48
C SER A 123 12.56 6.52 -1.47
N LEU A 124 12.66 5.28 -1.97
CA LEU A 124 12.91 4.12 -1.13
C LEU A 124 14.36 4.12 -0.66
N GLN A 125 14.58 4.01 0.65
CA GLN A 125 15.92 3.95 1.25
C GLN A 125 16.30 2.53 1.66
N LYS A 126 15.38 1.82 2.33
CA LYS A 126 15.61 0.45 2.79
C LYS A 126 14.33 -0.38 2.73
N THR A 127 14.53 -1.68 2.61
CA THR A 127 13.47 -2.68 2.66
C THR A 127 13.92 -3.89 3.44
N HIS A 128 13.04 -4.39 4.29
CA HIS A 128 13.26 -5.62 5.05
C HIS A 128 11.98 -6.45 5.06
N VAL A 129 12.12 -7.76 4.84
CA VAL A 129 11.10 -8.74 5.23
C VAL A 129 11.52 -9.25 6.61
N LEU A 130 10.62 -9.12 7.58
CA LEU A 130 10.89 -9.52 8.96
C LEU A 130 10.54 -11.00 9.15
N GLU A 131 11.44 -11.77 9.74
CA GLU A 131 11.25 -13.20 10.01
C GLU A 131 10.35 -13.45 11.24
N HIS A 132 9.12 -12.94 11.18
CA HIS A 132 8.12 -13.10 12.24
C HIS A 132 6.93 -13.92 11.73
N THR A 133 6.86 -15.18 12.16
CA THR A 133 5.84 -16.16 11.70
C THR A 133 4.59 -16.21 12.58
N HIS A 134 4.19 -15.08 13.18
CA HIS A 134 2.95 -14.98 13.96
C HIS A 134 1.68 -14.93 13.10
N SER A 135 1.85 -14.71 11.81
CA SER A 135 0.81 -14.74 10.78
C SER A 135 1.27 -15.66 9.65
N ASP A 136 0.38 -16.03 8.76
CA ASP A 136 0.68 -16.72 7.51
C ASP A 136 1.39 -15.83 6.47
N HIS A 137 1.44 -14.51 6.68
CA HIS A 137 2.27 -13.56 5.95
C HIS A 137 3.42 -13.04 6.79
N LEU A 138 4.59 -12.82 6.17
CA LEU A 138 5.70 -12.12 6.80
C LEU A 138 5.52 -10.60 6.71
N PRO A 139 5.84 -9.86 7.78
CA PRO A 139 5.79 -8.40 7.74
C PRO A 139 6.84 -7.80 6.81
N ILE A 140 6.48 -6.73 6.12
CA ILE A 140 7.38 -5.90 5.33
C ILE A 140 7.62 -4.58 6.07
N CYS A 141 8.88 -4.17 6.14
CA CYS A 141 9.28 -2.87 6.64
C CYS A 141 10.01 -2.09 5.54
N VAL A 142 9.64 -0.84 5.34
CA VAL A 142 10.32 0.07 4.39
C VAL A 142 10.68 1.38 5.08
N GLU A 143 11.82 1.92 4.70
CA GLU A 143 12.21 3.30 4.99
C GLU A 143 12.05 4.11 3.70
N ILE A 144 11.26 5.17 3.75
CA ILE A 144 11.06 6.09 2.63
C ILE A 144 11.53 7.49 3.01
N GLN A 145 12.04 8.21 2.05
CA GLN A 145 12.43 9.61 2.19
C GLN A 145 11.43 10.49 1.44
N LEU A 146 10.93 11.49 2.16
CA LEU A 146 10.17 12.60 1.58
C LEU A 146 11.09 13.52 0.74
N PRO A 147 10.54 14.35 -0.15
CA PRO A 147 11.31 15.39 -0.83
C PRO A 147 12.11 16.24 0.18
N ARG A 148 13.27 16.79 -0.24
CA ARG A 148 14.23 17.44 0.67
C ARG A 148 13.67 18.60 1.49
N ASP A 149 12.65 19.25 0.99
CA ASP A 149 12.01 20.44 1.59
C ASP A 149 10.65 20.09 2.26
N VAL A 150 10.36 18.81 2.42
CA VAL A 150 9.14 18.29 3.06
C VAL A 150 9.51 17.49 4.31
N TYR A 151 8.87 17.80 5.43
CA TYR A 151 9.02 17.07 6.69
C TYR A 151 7.66 16.79 7.32
N LEU A 152 7.57 15.68 8.08
CA LEU A 152 6.36 15.32 8.81
C LEU A 152 6.17 16.28 9.99
N GLU A 153 4.95 16.76 10.17
CA GLU A 153 4.56 17.54 11.34
C GLU A 153 4.21 16.60 12.51
N ARG A 154 4.53 17.01 13.74
CA ARG A 154 4.29 16.21 14.95
C ARG A 154 3.07 16.69 15.70
#